data_c5e8638aa4943317c89d82927ab8fc79
#
_entry.id   c5e8638aa4943317c89d82927ab8fc79
#
_cell.length_a   1.000
_cell.length_b   1.000
_cell.length_c   1.000
_cell.angle_alpha   90.00
_cell.angle_beta   90.00
_cell.angle_gamma   90.00
#
_symmetry.space_group_name_H-M   'P 1'
#
loop_
_entity.id
_entity.type
_entity.pdbx_description
1 polymer ?
#
loop_
_entity_poly.entity_id
_entity_poly.type
_entity_poly.pdbx_seq_one_letter_code
_entity_poly.pdbx_strand_id
1 'polypeptide(L)'
;MKNALFILCLFLFPLEMVAQFENYKMDWTKISNESQYNSEPEWLKDAKFGIYFHWGVYSVPAYSYEWYPRLMFMENRKEYKYHKEHYGDPREFGYDKLVPLFRAERFNAKEWVDLFQRAGAKFGGQVAEHHDGVAMWDSKITPWNVALMGPKRDVLGEYSRELKKHGMKVMTTFHHARLLQRYKNTERPDRPEFWDLYDSHFPYSEEMPTSSNNPMLRLLYGNVTPEEFYEPIWLGELKEVIDNYSPDIIYFDSWLNLIPEEYLYKFTQYFLEDAKKKNKEVAIFRKQEDLPLNVSMEILEKSRKQEIESRLWTTEETISTDSWCFTEDMELRKSEDLINVLIDVVSKNGVLMLNVSPRSDGIIPQEQQSILLNIGDWLKINGEAIYGTRPWYVFGEGPTSQPVGDFENHKEFMKLKYTADDVRYTTKGKTVYAITLGVPEAGKTMTFKSFKKKIKALKIENVSVIGSNQLVPWELTKEGLQVKVPIVQGNNAIVFKIECN
;
A
#
# COMPACT_ATOMS: atom_id res chain seq x y z
N MET A 1 -13.92 -61.58 -1.77
CA MET A 1 -14.43 -60.50 -0.92
C MET A 1 -13.41 -59.39 -0.98
N LYS A 2 -13.69 -58.32 -1.75
CA LYS A 2 -12.80 -57.17 -1.93
C LYS A 2 -13.29 -56.06 -1.01
N ASN A 3 -12.47 -55.67 -0.03
CA ASN A 3 -12.75 -54.51 0.83
C ASN A 3 -12.35 -53.26 0.08
N ALA A 4 -13.28 -52.42 -0.29
CA ALA A 4 -13.07 -51.08 -0.78
C ALA A 4 -12.89 -50.18 0.41
N LEU A 5 -11.70 -49.60 0.52
CA LEU A 5 -11.36 -48.54 1.50
C LEU A 5 -11.85 -47.20 0.94
N PHE A 6 -12.94 -46.67 1.49
CA PHE A 6 -13.36 -45.27 1.24
C PHE A 6 -12.45 -44.33 1.99
N ILE A 7 -11.60 -43.59 1.29
CA ILE A 7 -10.84 -42.48 1.85
C ILE A 7 -11.76 -41.27 1.87
N LEU A 8 -12.23 -40.94 3.06
CA LEU A 8 -12.97 -39.71 3.34
C LEU A 8 -11.96 -38.55 3.34
N CYS A 9 -11.86 -37.80 2.23
CA CYS A 9 -11.15 -36.53 2.23
C CYS A 9 -11.96 -35.49 3.03
N LEU A 10 -11.67 -35.40 4.31
CA LEU A 10 -12.07 -34.24 5.12
C LEU A 10 -11.29 -33.04 4.60
N PHE A 11 -11.97 -32.12 3.93
CA PHE A 11 -11.48 -30.76 3.69
C PHE A 11 -11.35 -30.09 5.07
N LEU A 12 -10.11 -30.06 5.57
CA LEU A 12 -9.75 -29.18 6.68
C LEU A 12 -9.81 -27.76 6.16
N PHE A 13 -10.92 -27.07 6.34
CA PHE A 13 -10.92 -25.61 6.32
C PHE A 13 -9.97 -25.18 7.43
N PRO A 14 -9.05 -24.22 7.16
CA PRO A 14 -8.15 -23.76 8.20
C PRO A 14 -8.97 -23.19 9.37
N LEU A 15 -8.69 -23.67 10.56
CA LEU A 15 -9.35 -23.23 11.81
C LEU A 15 -9.31 -21.71 12.04
N GLU A 16 -8.33 -21.03 11.44
CA GLU A 16 -8.19 -19.57 11.50
C GLU A 16 -9.37 -18.81 10.87
N MET A 17 -10.00 -19.36 9.83
CA MET A 17 -11.17 -18.72 9.22
C MET A 17 -12.42 -18.78 10.14
N VAL A 18 -12.51 -19.75 11.01
CA VAL A 18 -13.67 -19.91 11.92
C VAL A 18 -13.57 -18.95 13.10
N ALA A 19 -12.36 -18.73 13.65
CA ALA A 19 -12.15 -17.82 14.78
C ALA A 19 -12.39 -16.35 14.45
N GLN A 20 -12.15 -15.93 13.21
CA GLN A 20 -12.31 -14.53 12.77
C GLN A 20 -13.78 -14.09 12.65
N PHE A 21 -14.72 -15.04 12.39
CA PHE A 21 -16.15 -14.73 12.26
C PHE A 21 -16.88 -14.59 13.62
N GLU A 22 -16.31 -15.06 14.70
CA GLU A 22 -16.95 -15.01 16.03
C GLU A 22 -17.06 -13.59 16.61
N ASN A 23 -16.28 -12.62 16.09
CA ASN A 23 -16.25 -11.25 16.61
C ASN A 23 -17.17 -10.26 15.86
N TYR A 24 -17.70 -10.62 14.69
CA TYR A 24 -18.56 -9.74 13.90
C TYR A 24 -20.04 -10.01 14.21
N LYS A 25 -20.83 -8.91 14.34
CA LYS A 25 -22.28 -8.95 14.62
C LYS A 25 -23.11 -9.02 13.33
N MET A 26 -22.58 -8.51 12.23
CA MET A 26 -23.25 -8.46 10.92
C MET A 26 -22.95 -9.74 10.11
N ASP A 27 -23.87 -10.13 9.23
CA ASP A 27 -23.68 -11.27 8.32
C ASP A 27 -22.87 -10.89 7.08
N TRP A 28 -21.57 -10.83 7.23
CA TRP A 28 -20.63 -10.53 6.16
C TRP A 28 -20.61 -11.59 5.04
N THR A 29 -21.00 -12.81 5.32
CA THR A 29 -21.12 -13.88 4.33
C THR A 29 -22.23 -13.58 3.34
N LYS A 30 -23.33 -12.99 3.82
CA LYS A 30 -24.43 -12.56 2.97
C LYS A 30 -23.97 -11.56 1.91
N ILE A 31 -23.23 -10.52 2.29
CA ILE A 31 -22.73 -9.52 1.32
C ILE A 31 -21.85 -10.16 0.25
N SER A 32 -20.86 -10.98 0.65
CA SER A 32 -19.95 -11.59 -0.30
C SER A 32 -20.65 -12.53 -1.28
N ASN A 33 -21.63 -13.29 -0.81
CA ASN A 33 -22.41 -14.20 -1.65
C ASN A 33 -23.37 -13.46 -2.59
N GLU A 34 -24.11 -12.48 -2.12
CA GLU A 34 -25.05 -11.71 -2.93
C GLU A 34 -24.35 -10.89 -4.01
N SER A 35 -23.19 -10.34 -3.72
CA SER A 35 -22.38 -9.61 -4.70
C SER A 35 -21.57 -10.53 -5.62
N GLN A 36 -21.45 -11.82 -5.31
CA GLN A 36 -20.53 -12.76 -5.97
C GLN A 36 -19.09 -12.26 -5.92
N TYR A 37 -18.73 -11.67 -4.79
CA TYR A 37 -17.47 -10.97 -4.63
C TYR A 37 -16.29 -11.94 -4.42
N ASN A 38 -15.21 -11.66 -5.13
CA ASN A 38 -13.90 -12.27 -4.90
C ASN A 38 -12.98 -11.22 -4.27
N SER A 39 -12.63 -11.39 -3.00
CA SER A 39 -11.74 -10.46 -2.29
C SER A 39 -10.29 -10.45 -2.84
N GLU A 40 -9.98 -11.40 -3.73
CA GLU A 40 -8.67 -11.55 -4.36
C GLU A 40 -8.80 -11.49 -5.90
N PRO A 41 -9.07 -10.30 -6.51
CA PRO A 41 -9.30 -10.20 -7.94
C PRO A 41 -8.09 -10.68 -8.75
N GLU A 42 -8.34 -11.40 -9.86
CA GLU A 42 -7.26 -11.97 -10.67
C GLU A 42 -6.35 -10.90 -11.26
N TRP A 43 -6.92 -9.76 -11.66
CA TRP A 43 -6.12 -8.65 -12.18
C TRP A 43 -5.09 -8.13 -11.16
N LEU A 44 -5.42 -8.15 -9.85
CA LEU A 44 -4.53 -7.70 -8.78
C LEU A 44 -3.43 -8.74 -8.51
N LYS A 45 -3.77 -10.04 -8.56
CA LYS A 45 -2.79 -11.13 -8.50
C LYS A 45 -1.76 -11.03 -9.63
N ASP A 46 -2.14 -10.47 -10.77
CA ASP A 46 -1.25 -10.30 -11.92
C ASP A 46 -0.51 -8.96 -11.91
N ALA A 47 -1.10 -7.92 -11.32
CA ALA A 47 -0.57 -6.55 -11.29
C ALA A 47 0.73 -6.42 -10.50
N LYS A 48 0.82 -7.01 -9.31
CA LYS A 48 1.99 -7.11 -8.43
C LYS A 48 2.58 -5.81 -7.92
N PHE A 49 2.43 -4.68 -8.62
CA PHE A 49 3.06 -3.41 -8.29
C PHE A 49 2.14 -2.23 -8.59
N GLY A 50 1.97 -1.35 -7.61
CA GLY A 50 1.27 -0.09 -7.72
C GLY A 50 2.04 1.06 -7.08
N ILE A 51 1.73 2.29 -7.48
CA ILE A 51 2.30 3.51 -6.90
C ILE A 51 1.16 4.36 -6.37
N TYR A 52 1.32 4.88 -5.16
CA TYR A 52 0.39 5.81 -4.56
C TYR A 52 1.14 6.96 -3.89
N PHE A 53 0.44 7.92 -3.33
CA PHE A 53 1.09 9.08 -2.76
C PHE A 53 0.32 9.70 -1.60
N HIS A 54 1.09 10.14 -0.60
CA HIS A 54 0.65 11.05 0.44
C HIS A 54 0.94 12.48 -0.01
N TRP A 55 -0.12 13.20 -0.36
CA TRP A 55 -0.02 14.57 -0.85
C TRP A 55 -1.28 15.35 -0.50
N GLY A 56 -1.13 16.40 0.26
CA GLY A 56 -2.23 17.21 0.78
C GLY A 56 -1.71 18.46 1.48
N VAL A 57 -2.56 19.08 2.28
CA VAL A 57 -2.23 20.32 3.02
C VAL A 57 -1.07 20.10 4.00
N TYR A 58 -0.91 18.92 4.54
CA TYR A 58 0.24 18.53 5.38
C TYR A 58 1.60 18.57 4.64
N SER A 59 1.61 18.67 3.31
CA SER A 59 2.83 18.88 2.53
C SER A 59 3.23 20.36 2.44
N VAL A 60 2.40 21.30 2.90
CA VAL A 60 2.70 22.75 2.87
C VAL A 60 3.84 23.11 3.80
N PRO A 61 3.87 22.63 5.06
CA PRO A 61 5.00 22.92 5.95
C PRO A 61 6.30 22.25 5.52
N ALA A 62 6.22 21.17 4.76
CA ALA A 62 7.36 20.34 4.36
C ALA A 62 8.31 19.99 5.53
N TYR A 63 7.74 19.73 6.70
CA TYR A 63 8.45 19.55 7.96
C TYR A 63 7.90 18.37 8.76
N SER A 64 8.77 17.56 9.28
CA SER A 64 8.52 16.40 10.13
C SER A 64 7.86 15.24 9.39
N TYR A 65 6.53 15.18 9.27
CA TYR A 65 5.79 14.11 8.58
C TYR A 65 4.28 14.42 8.51
N GLU A 66 3.49 13.54 7.92
CA GLU A 66 2.06 13.73 7.63
C GLU A 66 1.16 13.91 8.85
N TRP A 67 1.67 13.68 10.07
CA TRP A 67 0.98 13.97 11.32
C TRP A 67 1.14 15.43 11.81
N TYR A 68 1.82 16.27 11.02
CA TYR A 68 1.99 17.67 11.33
C TYR A 68 0.67 18.39 11.71
N PRO A 69 -0.48 18.13 11.06
CA PRO A 69 -1.76 18.77 11.41
C PRO A 69 -2.17 18.58 12.87
N ARG A 70 -1.86 17.41 13.44
CA ARG A 70 -2.07 17.11 14.85
C ARG A 70 -1.03 17.78 15.74
N LEU A 71 0.24 17.59 15.38
CA LEU A 71 1.37 17.90 16.25
C LEU A 71 1.62 19.39 16.39
N MET A 72 1.18 20.20 15.43
CA MET A 72 1.25 21.66 15.49
C MET A 72 0.41 22.27 16.62
N PHE A 73 -0.54 21.51 17.19
CA PHE A 73 -1.35 21.94 18.32
C PHE A 73 -0.84 21.44 19.69
N MET A 74 0.27 20.71 19.73
CA MET A 74 0.82 20.11 20.94
C MET A 74 2.07 20.85 21.40
N GLU A 75 1.99 21.68 22.45
CA GLU A 75 3.02 22.62 22.87
C GLU A 75 4.39 21.98 23.18
N ASN A 76 4.41 20.71 23.61
CA ASN A 76 5.63 19.96 23.89
C ASN A 76 6.33 19.42 22.64
N ARG A 77 5.74 19.55 21.46
CA ARG A 77 6.24 19.00 20.20
C ARG A 77 7.11 20.00 19.43
N LYS A 78 8.05 19.45 18.63
CA LYS A 78 8.88 20.27 17.74
C LYS A 78 8.05 20.95 16.64
N GLU A 79 6.96 20.31 16.20
CA GLU A 79 6.05 20.81 15.19
C GLU A 79 5.29 22.06 15.66
N TYR A 80 4.89 22.12 16.94
CA TYR A 80 4.29 23.31 17.52
C TYR A 80 5.26 24.50 17.52
N LYS A 81 6.52 24.25 17.93
CA LYS A 81 7.57 25.29 17.95
C LYS A 81 7.87 25.79 16.54
N TYR A 82 8.02 24.88 15.60
CA TYR A 82 8.23 25.20 14.18
C TYR A 82 7.06 26.01 13.62
N HIS A 83 5.82 25.58 13.89
CA HIS A 83 4.62 26.27 13.41
C HIS A 83 4.56 27.70 13.94
N LYS A 84 4.79 27.87 15.25
CA LYS A 84 4.77 29.19 15.90
C LYS A 84 5.83 30.12 15.33
N GLU A 85 6.99 29.61 14.98
CA GLU A 85 8.09 30.37 14.40
C GLU A 85 7.84 30.80 12.95
N HIS A 86 7.24 29.92 12.12
CA HIS A 86 7.12 30.13 10.67
C HIS A 86 5.75 30.66 10.23
N TYR A 87 4.69 30.34 10.98
CA TYR A 87 3.31 30.69 10.62
C TYR A 87 2.61 31.55 11.69
N GLY A 88 3.04 31.50 12.93
CA GLY A 88 2.42 32.17 14.04
C GLY A 88 1.82 31.21 15.08
N ASP A 89 1.19 31.77 16.13
CA ASP A 89 0.60 30.98 17.20
C ASP A 89 -0.56 30.11 16.66
N PRO A 90 -0.58 28.80 16.90
CA PRO A 90 -1.65 27.92 16.43
C PRO A 90 -3.05 28.29 16.88
N ARG A 91 -3.18 29.12 17.94
CA ARG A 91 -4.47 29.68 18.41
C ARG A 91 -5.05 30.67 17.41
N GLU A 92 -4.20 31.39 16.69
CA GLU A 92 -4.58 32.40 15.70
C GLU A 92 -4.41 31.91 14.27
N PHE A 93 -3.33 31.13 14.02
CA PHE A 93 -3.01 30.54 12.74
C PHE A 93 -3.12 29.02 12.84
N GLY A 94 -4.35 28.51 12.84
CA GLY A 94 -4.63 27.07 12.88
C GLY A 94 -4.39 26.37 11.53
N TYR A 95 -4.64 25.07 11.51
CA TYR A 95 -4.49 24.26 10.29
C TYR A 95 -5.39 24.73 9.14
N ASP A 96 -6.56 25.27 9.45
CA ASP A 96 -7.49 25.91 8.50
C ASP A 96 -6.83 27.01 7.65
N LYS A 97 -5.82 27.69 8.19
CA LYS A 97 -5.07 28.72 7.47
C LYS A 97 -4.01 28.16 6.51
N LEU A 98 -3.61 26.90 6.71
CA LEU A 98 -2.71 26.21 5.77
C LEU A 98 -3.46 25.71 4.55
N VAL A 99 -4.76 25.40 4.64
CA VAL A 99 -5.55 24.85 3.54
C VAL A 99 -5.46 25.70 2.25
N PRO A 100 -5.66 27.05 2.29
CA PRO A 100 -5.53 27.86 1.09
C PRO A 100 -4.09 28.02 0.59
N LEU A 101 -3.07 27.62 1.36
CA LEU A 101 -1.66 27.64 0.95
C LEU A 101 -1.26 26.41 0.16
N PHE A 102 -2.04 25.34 0.21
CA PHE A 102 -1.87 24.18 -0.67
C PHE A 102 -2.40 24.54 -2.06
N ARG A 103 -1.52 24.91 -2.98
CA ARG A 103 -1.92 25.47 -4.28
C ARG A 103 -1.83 24.49 -5.45
N ALA A 104 -0.93 23.52 -5.37
CA ALA A 104 -0.75 22.51 -6.41
C ALA A 104 -0.60 23.13 -7.84
N GLU A 105 0.00 24.31 -7.96
CA GLU A 105 0.05 25.11 -9.19
C GLU A 105 0.80 24.44 -10.34
N ARG A 106 1.65 23.47 -10.01
CA ARG A 106 2.45 22.70 -10.96
C ARG A 106 1.97 21.26 -11.12
N PHE A 107 0.84 20.91 -10.50
CA PHE A 107 0.28 19.56 -10.62
C PHE A 107 -0.19 19.29 -12.04
N ASN A 108 0.32 18.19 -12.59
CA ASN A 108 -0.07 17.68 -13.90
C ASN A 108 -0.32 16.17 -13.79
N ALA A 109 -1.58 15.77 -13.75
CA ALA A 109 -2.00 14.39 -13.60
C ALA A 109 -1.43 13.48 -14.70
N LYS A 110 -1.32 13.98 -15.94
CA LYS A 110 -0.75 13.21 -17.06
C LYS A 110 0.73 12.90 -16.84
N GLU A 111 1.52 13.90 -16.43
CA GLU A 111 2.96 13.71 -16.18
C GLU A 111 3.19 12.70 -15.05
N TRP A 112 2.37 12.74 -14.01
CA TRP A 112 2.46 11.78 -12.91
C TRP A 112 2.13 10.37 -13.36
N VAL A 113 1.02 10.19 -14.11
CA VAL A 113 0.62 8.87 -14.59
C VAL A 113 1.60 8.32 -15.61
N ASP A 114 2.13 9.15 -16.52
CA ASP A 114 3.21 8.76 -17.44
C ASP A 114 4.45 8.26 -16.67
N LEU A 115 4.84 8.96 -15.61
CA LEU A 115 5.96 8.55 -14.75
C LEU A 115 5.68 7.19 -14.07
N PHE A 116 4.49 7.01 -13.49
CA PHE A 116 4.13 5.79 -12.78
C PHE A 116 4.02 4.59 -13.74
N GLN A 117 3.48 4.80 -14.95
CA GLN A 117 3.44 3.77 -15.98
C GLN A 117 4.86 3.38 -16.42
N ARG A 118 5.75 4.36 -16.62
CA ARG A 118 7.16 4.13 -16.94
C ARG A 118 7.90 3.43 -15.80
N ALA A 119 7.54 3.70 -14.56
CA ALA A 119 8.05 2.98 -13.38
C ALA A 119 7.54 1.52 -13.30
N GLY A 120 6.58 1.12 -14.14
CA GLY A 120 6.04 -0.22 -14.23
C GLY A 120 4.77 -0.47 -13.40
N ALA A 121 4.22 0.53 -12.74
CA ALA A 121 3.00 0.38 -11.96
C ALA A 121 1.80 -0.04 -12.83
N LYS A 122 0.93 -0.88 -12.28
CA LYS A 122 -0.30 -1.36 -12.91
C LYS A 122 -1.55 -0.71 -12.35
N PHE A 123 -1.45 -0.12 -11.18
CA PHE A 123 -2.47 0.70 -10.56
C PHE A 123 -1.83 1.91 -9.90
N GLY A 124 -2.63 2.96 -9.76
CA GLY A 124 -2.20 4.17 -9.10
C GLY A 124 -3.17 4.58 -8.00
N GLY A 125 -2.65 5.19 -6.94
CA GLY A 125 -3.44 5.58 -5.78
C GLY A 125 -3.16 6.99 -5.31
N GLN A 126 -4.17 7.55 -4.63
CA GLN A 126 -4.08 8.82 -3.91
C GLN A 126 -4.71 8.66 -2.54
N VAL A 127 -4.09 9.27 -1.53
CA VAL A 127 -4.80 9.55 -0.28
C VAL A 127 -5.88 10.59 -0.60
N ALA A 128 -7.13 10.10 -0.71
CA ALA A 128 -8.28 10.93 -1.06
C ALA A 128 -8.64 11.88 0.08
N GLU A 129 -8.56 11.39 1.31
CA GLU A 129 -8.67 12.19 2.52
C GLU A 129 -7.81 11.57 3.61
N HIS A 130 -6.90 12.39 4.15
CA HIS A 130 -6.09 12.02 5.30
C HIS A 130 -6.85 12.28 6.61
N HIS A 131 -6.22 12.06 7.74
CA HIS A 131 -6.77 12.38 9.06
C HIS A 131 -7.07 13.89 9.26
N ASP A 132 -6.58 14.73 8.37
CA ASP A 132 -6.67 16.18 8.42
C ASP A 132 -8.02 16.76 7.95
N GLY A 133 -8.91 15.90 7.43
CA GLY A 133 -10.26 16.28 7.04
C GLY A 133 -10.35 17.14 5.78
N VAL A 134 -9.32 17.12 4.92
CA VAL A 134 -9.33 17.84 3.65
C VAL A 134 -9.51 16.88 2.49
N ALA A 135 -10.66 16.98 1.83
CA ALA A 135 -11.02 16.16 0.68
C ALA A 135 -10.24 16.60 -0.58
N MET A 136 -9.56 15.65 -1.23
CA MET A 136 -8.78 15.90 -2.44
C MET A 136 -9.62 15.85 -3.73
N TRP A 137 -10.95 15.96 -3.61
CA TRP A 137 -11.93 15.97 -4.70
C TRP A 137 -12.96 17.10 -4.54
N ASP A 138 -13.85 17.30 -5.54
CA ASP A 138 -14.97 18.24 -5.50
C ASP A 138 -16.11 17.69 -4.63
N SER A 139 -15.90 17.64 -3.31
CA SER A 139 -16.91 17.16 -2.36
C SER A 139 -18.09 18.14 -2.24
N LYS A 140 -19.30 17.58 -2.13
CA LYS A 140 -20.53 18.32 -1.80
C LYS A 140 -20.91 18.12 -0.33
N ILE A 141 -20.18 17.30 0.39
CA ILE A 141 -20.39 16.98 1.82
C ILE A 141 -19.57 17.91 2.69
N THR A 142 -18.26 17.99 2.44
CA THR A 142 -17.40 18.91 3.18
C THR A 142 -17.01 20.13 2.34
N PRO A 143 -17.08 21.35 2.92
CA PRO A 143 -16.54 22.55 2.27
C PRO A 143 -15.00 22.59 2.30
N TRP A 144 -14.37 21.74 3.10
CA TRP A 144 -12.92 21.61 3.20
C TRP A 144 -12.40 20.68 2.12
N ASN A 145 -12.40 21.17 0.88
CA ASN A 145 -11.96 20.42 -0.26
C ASN A 145 -11.14 21.26 -1.24
N VAL A 146 -10.29 20.59 -2.01
CA VAL A 146 -9.34 21.24 -2.93
C VAL A 146 -10.01 21.86 -4.17
N ALA A 147 -11.28 21.57 -4.46
CA ALA A 147 -12.02 22.20 -5.54
C ALA A 147 -12.54 23.60 -5.15
N LEU A 148 -12.80 23.81 -3.86
CA LEU A 148 -13.23 25.11 -3.32
C LEU A 148 -12.08 25.95 -2.79
N MET A 149 -11.04 25.29 -2.24
CA MET A 149 -9.91 25.95 -1.56
C MET A 149 -8.58 25.56 -2.21
N GLY A 150 -7.54 26.33 -1.95
CA GLY A 150 -6.19 26.03 -2.46
C GLY A 150 -6.15 25.99 -3.98
N PRO A 151 -5.92 24.82 -4.59
CA PRO A 151 -5.76 24.69 -6.05
C PRO A 151 -7.03 25.00 -6.87
N LYS A 152 -8.20 24.94 -6.26
CA LYS A 152 -9.51 25.08 -6.90
C LYS A 152 -9.69 24.12 -8.09
N ARG A 153 -9.31 22.87 -7.88
CA ARG A 153 -9.33 21.79 -8.86
C ARG A 153 -9.79 20.49 -8.22
N ASP A 154 -10.50 19.66 -8.99
CA ASP A 154 -10.82 18.28 -8.61
C ASP A 154 -9.60 17.38 -8.88
N VAL A 155 -8.65 17.38 -7.95
CA VAL A 155 -7.36 16.70 -8.09
C VAL A 155 -7.54 15.20 -8.24
N LEU A 156 -8.36 14.58 -7.37
CA LEU A 156 -8.64 13.14 -7.43
C LEU A 156 -9.30 12.76 -8.75
N GLY A 157 -10.24 13.56 -9.22
CA GLY A 157 -10.91 13.31 -10.49
C GLY A 157 -9.99 13.46 -11.70
N GLU A 158 -9.11 14.46 -11.71
CA GLU A 158 -8.11 14.61 -12.77
C GLU A 158 -7.16 13.42 -12.83
N TYR A 159 -6.63 13.00 -11.67
CA TYR A 159 -5.73 11.87 -11.57
C TYR A 159 -6.40 10.54 -11.95
N SER A 160 -7.61 10.29 -11.42
CA SER A 160 -8.38 9.08 -11.74
C SER A 160 -8.71 8.95 -13.22
N ARG A 161 -9.04 10.07 -13.88
CA ARG A 161 -9.30 10.09 -15.34
C ARG A 161 -8.04 9.75 -16.13
N GLU A 162 -6.88 10.26 -15.73
CA GLU A 162 -5.63 9.95 -16.43
C GLU A 162 -5.20 8.50 -16.22
N LEU A 163 -5.33 7.93 -15.01
CA LEU A 163 -5.09 6.50 -14.79
C LEU A 163 -5.92 5.62 -15.72
N LYS A 164 -7.23 5.91 -15.83
CA LYS A 164 -8.14 5.15 -16.71
C LYS A 164 -7.76 5.27 -18.19
N LYS A 165 -7.36 6.46 -18.67
CA LYS A 165 -6.85 6.66 -20.03
C LYS A 165 -5.61 5.81 -20.34
N HIS A 166 -4.76 5.58 -19.33
CA HIS A 166 -3.55 4.76 -19.45
C HIS A 166 -3.81 3.27 -19.18
N GLY A 167 -5.07 2.86 -19.02
CA GLY A 167 -5.43 1.47 -18.70
C GLY A 167 -4.99 1.00 -17.32
N MET A 168 -4.65 1.92 -16.44
CA MET A 168 -4.27 1.62 -15.05
C MET A 168 -5.51 1.59 -14.15
N LYS A 169 -5.46 0.75 -13.13
CA LYS A 169 -6.49 0.67 -12.10
C LYS A 169 -6.38 1.83 -11.12
N VAL A 170 -7.52 2.26 -10.60
CA VAL A 170 -7.62 3.42 -9.69
C VAL A 170 -7.75 2.93 -8.25
N MET A 171 -6.88 3.41 -7.38
CA MET A 171 -6.98 3.24 -5.93
C MET A 171 -7.26 4.58 -5.25
N THR A 172 -8.08 4.54 -4.20
CA THR A 172 -8.29 5.67 -3.29
C THR A 172 -8.06 5.22 -1.86
N THR A 173 -7.36 6.05 -1.10
CA THR A 173 -7.03 5.73 0.29
C THR A 173 -7.72 6.71 1.23
N PHE A 174 -8.28 6.19 2.33
CA PHE A 174 -9.02 6.95 3.32
C PHE A 174 -8.47 6.75 4.73
N HIS A 175 -8.22 7.86 5.41
CA HIS A 175 -7.75 7.91 6.79
C HIS A 175 -8.73 8.63 7.73
N HIS A 176 -9.85 9.10 7.20
CA HIS A 176 -10.80 9.99 7.89
C HIS A 176 -11.60 9.36 9.03
N ALA A 177 -11.46 8.03 9.26
CA ALA A 177 -12.08 7.37 10.42
C ALA A 177 -11.69 8.00 11.77
N ARG A 178 -10.50 8.64 11.84
CA ARG A 178 -10.01 9.35 13.02
C ARG A 178 -10.44 10.81 13.12
N LEU A 179 -11.10 11.37 12.14
CA LEU A 179 -11.41 12.80 12.12
C LEU A 179 -12.32 13.19 13.30
N LEU A 180 -13.33 12.37 13.63
CA LEU A 180 -14.25 12.63 14.74
C LEU A 180 -13.50 12.83 16.06
N GLN A 181 -13.69 13.98 16.72
CA GLN A 181 -13.20 14.21 18.07
C GLN A 181 -14.07 13.44 19.09
N ARG A 182 -13.50 12.41 19.68
CA ARG A 182 -14.18 11.51 20.63
C ARG A 182 -13.98 11.91 22.08
N TYR A 183 -12.86 12.59 22.38
CA TYR A 183 -12.47 12.94 23.73
C TYR A 183 -12.26 14.45 23.84
N LYS A 184 -13.12 15.11 24.61
CA LYS A 184 -13.02 16.54 24.90
C LYS A 184 -12.35 16.71 26.26
N ASN A 185 -11.16 17.33 26.29
CA ASN A 185 -10.42 17.64 27.53
C ASN A 185 -10.24 16.45 28.48
N THR A 186 -10.22 15.23 27.98
CA THR A 186 -10.05 14.04 28.80
C THR A 186 -8.67 13.44 28.60
N GLU A 187 -7.89 13.43 29.69
CA GLU A 187 -6.73 12.57 29.81
C GLU A 187 -7.21 11.11 29.90
N ARG A 188 -6.62 10.24 29.15
CA ARG A 188 -6.82 8.80 29.33
C ARG A 188 -5.87 8.33 30.43
N PRO A 189 -6.36 7.93 31.62
CA PRO A 189 -5.51 7.56 32.75
C PRO A 189 -4.58 6.37 32.46
N ASP A 190 -4.97 5.52 31.51
CA ASP A 190 -4.22 4.35 31.05
C ASP A 190 -3.11 4.68 30.03
N ARG A 191 -3.13 5.90 29.50
CA ARG A 191 -2.16 6.36 28.49
C ARG A 191 -1.89 7.86 28.60
N PRO A 192 -1.12 8.27 29.62
CA PRO A 192 -0.99 9.68 30.04
C PRO A 192 -0.02 10.52 29.21
N GLU A 193 0.25 10.29 27.98
CA GLU A 193 1.16 11.07 27.15
C GLU A 193 0.59 11.31 25.75
N PHE A 194 1.43 11.25 24.74
CA PHE A 194 1.10 11.43 23.33
C PHE A 194 -0.14 10.66 22.84
N TRP A 195 -0.47 9.54 23.48
CA TRP A 195 -1.52 8.61 23.08
C TRP A 195 -2.91 8.98 23.59
N ASP A 196 -3.05 9.95 24.49
CA ASP A 196 -4.30 10.29 25.17
C ASP A 196 -5.41 10.71 24.22
N LEU A 197 -5.02 11.25 23.05
CA LEU A 197 -5.94 11.70 22.01
C LEU A 197 -5.83 10.81 20.76
N TYR A 198 -5.37 9.59 20.91
CA TYR A 198 -5.06 8.72 19.78
C TYR A 198 -6.26 8.39 18.91
N ASP A 199 -7.46 8.29 19.49
CA ASP A 199 -8.72 8.01 18.78
C ASP A 199 -9.31 9.25 18.08
N SER A 200 -8.65 10.40 18.15
CA SER A 200 -9.00 11.65 17.47
C SER A 200 -7.76 12.25 16.84
N HIS A 201 -7.86 12.75 15.63
CA HIS A 201 -6.68 13.34 14.99
C HIS A 201 -6.33 14.69 15.60
N PHE A 202 -7.29 15.62 15.64
CA PHE A 202 -7.08 16.93 16.25
C PHE A 202 -7.31 16.88 17.75
N PRO A 203 -6.38 17.44 18.57
CA PRO A 203 -6.58 17.55 20.00
C PRO A 203 -7.65 18.59 20.31
N TYR A 204 -8.56 18.27 21.22
CA TYR A 204 -9.51 19.25 21.74
C TYR A 204 -8.83 20.12 22.83
N SER A 205 -8.81 21.43 22.61
CA SER A 205 -8.37 22.40 23.62
C SER A 205 -9.23 23.65 23.51
N GLU A 206 -9.75 24.17 24.63
CA GLU A 206 -10.66 25.31 24.64
C GLU A 206 -10.05 26.60 24.04
N GLU A 207 -8.73 26.73 24.09
CA GLU A 207 -8.00 27.86 23.53
C GLU A 207 -7.61 27.72 22.06
N MET A 208 -7.89 26.57 21.46
CA MET A 208 -7.46 26.26 20.10
C MET A 208 -8.63 26.27 19.09
N PRO A 209 -8.38 26.55 17.81
CA PRO A 209 -9.41 26.46 16.76
C PRO A 209 -10.10 25.11 16.69
N THR A 210 -9.43 24.05 17.17
CA THR A 210 -9.92 22.67 17.19
C THR A 210 -11.16 22.49 18.07
N SER A 211 -11.44 23.40 19.01
CA SER A 211 -12.64 23.40 19.86
C SER A 211 -13.72 24.37 19.36
N SER A 212 -13.50 25.06 18.26
CA SER A 212 -14.37 26.10 17.75
C SER A 212 -15.79 25.61 17.48
N ASN A 213 -16.79 26.43 17.83
CA ASN A 213 -18.19 26.22 17.47
C ASN A 213 -18.55 26.81 16.09
N ASN A 214 -17.61 27.42 15.38
CA ASN A 214 -17.84 27.87 14.02
C ASN A 214 -18.21 26.68 13.13
N PRO A 215 -19.34 26.71 12.40
CA PRO A 215 -19.81 25.57 11.62
C PRO A 215 -18.77 25.03 10.63
N MET A 216 -17.97 25.89 10.01
CA MET A 216 -16.90 25.50 9.09
C MET A 216 -15.77 24.79 9.82
N LEU A 217 -15.25 25.37 10.92
CA LEU A 217 -14.12 24.80 11.66
C LEU A 217 -14.50 23.48 12.36
N ARG A 218 -15.75 23.35 12.82
CA ARG A 218 -16.24 22.09 13.41
C ARG A 218 -16.07 20.92 12.44
N LEU A 219 -16.36 21.11 11.17
CA LEU A 219 -16.21 20.06 10.14
C LEU A 219 -14.75 19.69 9.93
N LEU A 220 -13.86 20.68 9.76
CA LEU A 220 -12.44 20.42 9.55
C LEU A 220 -11.80 19.69 10.74
N TYR A 221 -12.11 20.15 11.95
CA TYR A 221 -11.47 19.59 13.14
C TYR A 221 -12.21 18.41 13.76
N GLY A 222 -13.28 17.93 13.12
CA GLY A 222 -14.05 16.80 13.61
C GLY A 222 -14.81 17.04 14.92
N ASN A 223 -15.01 18.31 15.33
CA ASN A 223 -15.77 18.68 16.51
C ASN A 223 -17.29 18.63 16.22
N VAL A 224 -17.75 17.49 15.78
CA VAL A 224 -19.14 17.17 15.41
C VAL A 224 -19.66 16.04 16.29
N THR A 225 -20.97 15.74 16.21
CA THR A 225 -21.50 14.58 16.93
C THR A 225 -21.29 13.28 16.13
N PRO A 226 -21.36 12.11 16.77
CA PRO A 226 -21.33 10.83 16.06
C PRO A 226 -22.40 10.71 14.96
N GLU A 227 -23.59 11.23 15.19
CA GLU A 227 -24.70 11.23 14.24
C GLU A 227 -24.43 12.13 13.03
N GLU A 228 -23.75 13.27 13.26
CA GLU A 228 -23.28 14.15 12.17
C GLU A 228 -22.12 13.55 11.40
N PHE A 229 -21.36 12.60 11.99
CA PHE A 229 -20.15 12.06 11.41
C PHE A 229 -20.36 10.77 10.63
N TYR A 230 -20.91 9.70 11.25
CA TYR A 230 -20.84 8.37 10.66
C TYR A 230 -21.59 8.22 9.33
N GLU A 231 -22.84 8.61 9.27
CA GLU A 231 -23.62 8.48 8.02
C GLU A 231 -23.39 9.65 7.06
N PRO A 232 -23.50 10.93 7.49
CA PRO A 232 -23.40 12.05 6.57
C PRO A 232 -22.00 12.31 6.05
N ILE A 233 -20.97 12.23 6.91
CA ILE A 233 -19.59 12.56 6.55
C ILE A 233 -18.88 11.27 6.11
N TRP A 234 -18.53 10.39 7.04
CA TRP A 234 -17.69 9.25 6.75
C TRP A 234 -18.22 8.36 5.61
N LEU A 235 -19.48 7.91 5.71
CA LEU A 235 -20.08 7.06 4.67
C LEU A 235 -20.45 7.87 3.42
N GLY A 236 -20.90 9.11 3.61
CA GLY A 236 -21.28 10.00 2.51
C GLY A 236 -20.12 10.29 1.58
N GLU A 237 -18.95 10.63 2.10
CA GLU A 237 -17.73 10.92 1.34
C GLU A 237 -17.23 9.69 0.57
N LEU A 238 -17.28 8.51 1.18
CA LEU A 238 -16.99 7.25 0.49
C LEU A 238 -17.92 7.02 -0.71
N LYS A 239 -19.25 7.25 -0.53
CA LYS A 239 -20.22 7.13 -1.61
C LYS A 239 -19.96 8.15 -2.73
N GLU A 240 -19.66 9.41 -2.39
CA GLU A 240 -19.27 10.40 -3.40
C GLU A 240 -18.11 9.93 -4.27
N VAL A 241 -17.06 9.39 -3.65
CA VAL A 241 -15.88 8.91 -4.37
C VAL A 241 -16.20 7.68 -5.22
N ILE A 242 -17.01 6.74 -4.72
CA ILE A 242 -17.48 5.58 -5.49
C ILE A 242 -18.26 6.01 -6.71
N ASP A 243 -19.21 6.92 -6.54
CA ASP A 243 -20.12 7.37 -7.61
C ASP A 243 -19.38 8.17 -8.69
N ASN A 244 -18.54 9.13 -8.26
CA ASN A 244 -17.90 10.06 -9.17
C ASN A 244 -16.66 9.49 -9.87
N TYR A 245 -15.88 8.65 -9.18
CA TYR A 245 -14.58 8.21 -9.68
C TYR A 245 -14.48 6.72 -9.92
N SER A 246 -15.43 5.91 -9.38
CA SER A 246 -15.47 4.46 -9.58
C SER A 246 -14.10 3.80 -9.40
N PRO A 247 -13.52 3.84 -8.19
CA PRO A 247 -12.23 3.22 -7.90
C PRO A 247 -12.28 1.71 -8.07
N ASP A 248 -11.13 1.09 -8.36
CA ASP A 248 -10.95 -0.37 -8.40
C ASP A 248 -10.48 -0.90 -7.05
N ILE A 249 -9.85 -0.05 -6.24
CA ILE A 249 -9.42 -0.36 -4.88
C ILE A 249 -9.83 0.79 -3.97
N ILE A 250 -10.42 0.45 -2.81
CA ILE A 250 -10.53 1.35 -1.68
C ILE A 250 -9.67 0.79 -0.55
N TYR A 251 -8.73 1.59 -0.10
CA TYR A 251 -7.84 1.26 0.99
C TYR A 251 -8.15 2.11 2.21
N PHE A 252 -8.34 1.45 3.35
CA PHE A 252 -8.44 2.09 4.64
C PHE A 252 -7.13 1.90 5.40
N ASP A 253 -6.55 3.02 5.78
CA ASP A 253 -5.51 3.05 6.79
C ASP A 253 -6.09 2.62 8.15
N SER A 254 -5.30 2.58 9.19
CA SER A 254 -5.73 2.17 10.53
C SER A 254 -7.00 2.89 11.00
N TRP A 255 -7.59 2.39 12.10
CA TRP A 255 -8.69 3.04 12.84
C TRP A 255 -10.11 2.80 12.34
N LEU A 256 -10.34 1.87 11.44
CA LEU A 256 -11.70 1.45 11.11
C LEU A 256 -12.49 0.93 12.33
N ASN A 257 -11.79 0.41 13.36
CA ASN A 257 -12.41 0.04 14.63
C ASN A 257 -13.12 1.21 15.35
N LEU A 258 -12.85 2.44 14.94
CA LEU A 258 -13.54 3.63 15.44
C LEU A 258 -14.89 3.87 14.75
N ILE A 259 -15.18 3.16 13.67
CA ILE A 259 -16.43 3.23 12.93
C ILE A 259 -17.31 2.06 13.35
N PRO A 260 -18.57 2.28 13.77
CA PRO A 260 -19.48 1.20 14.11
C PRO A 260 -19.68 0.23 12.94
N GLU A 261 -19.71 -1.07 13.23
CA GLU A 261 -19.76 -2.15 12.25
C GLU A 261 -20.89 -1.98 11.22
N GLU A 262 -22.03 -1.44 11.62
CA GLU A 262 -23.16 -1.18 10.71
C GLU A 262 -22.82 -0.25 9.56
N TYR A 263 -21.94 0.75 9.77
CA TYR A 263 -21.51 1.67 8.72
C TYR A 263 -20.44 1.03 7.83
N LEU A 264 -19.55 0.22 8.39
CA LEU A 264 -18.62 -0.61 7.62
C LEU A 264 -19.38 -1.57 6.71
N TYR A 265 -20.46 -2.17 7.22
CA TYR A 265 -21.32 -3.07 6.47
C TYR A 265 -22.04 -2.32 5.33
N LYS A 266 -22.65 -1.15 5.61
CA LYS A 266 -23.32 -0.30 4.60
C LYS A 266 -22.34 0.16 3.51
N PHE A 267 -21.14 0.54 3.88
CA PHE A 267 -20.09 0.91 2.92
C PHE A 267 -19.75 -0.27 2.01
N THR A 268 -19.43 -1.43 2.60
CA THR A 268 -19.05 -2.61 1.85
C THR A 268 -20.15 -3.04 0.89
N GLN A 269 -21.39 -3.09 1.36
CA GLN A 269 -22.55 -3.39 0.53
C GLN A 269 -22.64 -2.42 -0.65
N TYR A 270 -22.55 -1.11 -0.41
CA TYR A 270 -22.65 -0.08 -1.42
C TYR A 270 -21.57 -0.23 -2.51
N PHE A 271 -20.32 -0.39 -2.10
CA PHE A 271 -19.18 -0.53 -3.01
C PHE A 271 -19.26 -1.80 -3.86
N LEU A 272 -19.59 -2.93 -3.26
CA LEU A 272 -19.70 -4.20 -3.98
C LEU A 272 -20.92 -4.26 -4.91
N GLU A 273 -22.04 -3.64 -4.53
CA GLU A 273 -23.21 -3.49 -5.43
C GLU A 273 -22.89 -2.60 -6.63
N ASP A 274 -22.17 -1.49 -6.43
CA ASP A 274 -21.71 -0.63 -7.51
C ASP A 274 -20.77 -1.38 -8.46
N ALA A 275 -19.80 -2.10 -7.91
CA ALA A 275 -18.88 -2.92 -8.68
C ALA A 275 -19.62 -3.98 -9.52
N LYS A 276 -20.60 -4.66 -8.93
CA LYS A 276 -21.44 -5.64 -9.62
C LYS A 276 -22.24 -5.01 -10.78
N LYS A 277 -22.87 -3.86 -10.53
CA LYS A 277 -23.61 -3.10 -11.58
C LYS A 277 -22.72 -2.72 -12.76
N LYS A 278 -21.44 -2.40 -12.47
CA LYS A 278 -20.44 -1.99 -13.48
C LYS A 278 -19.65 -3.18 -14.05
N ASN A 279 -19.95 -4.40 -13.63
CA ASN A 279 -19.21 -5.63 -13.99
C ASN A 279 -17.70 -5.47 -13.76
N LYS A 280 -17.32 -5.01 -12.57
CA LYS A 280 -15.93 -4.77 -12.16
C LYS A 280 -15.52 -5.73 -11.05
N GLU A 281 -14.30 -6.23 -11.12
CA GLU A 281 -13.62 -6.81 -9.95
C GLU A 281 -12.92 -5.67 -9.20
N VAL A 282 -13.20 -5.56 -7.90
CA VAL A 282 -12.67 -4.52 -7.00
C VAL A 282 -12.02 -5.16 -5.78
N ALA A 283 -11.25 -4.38 -5.02
CA ALA A 283 -10.66 -4.82 -3.76
C ALA A 283 -10.87 -3.78 -2.66
N ILE A 284 -11.01 -4.26 -1.43
CA ILE A 284 -10.99 -3.44 -0.23
C ILE A 284 -9.75 -3.84 0.57
N PHE A 285 -8.86 -2.88 0.85
CA PHE A 285 -7.68 -3.11 1.68
C PHE A 285 -7.92 -2.58 3.08
N ARG A 286 -7.51 -3.35 4.08
CA ARG A 286 -7.58 -3.00 5.48
C ARG A 286 -6.27 -3.24 6.20
N LYS A 287 -5.91 -2.38 7.13
CA LYS A 287 -4.66 -2.48 7.89
C LYS A 287 -4.82 -3.29 9.19
N GLN A 288 -5.98 -3.23 9.79
CA GLN A 288 -6.33 -3.93 11.03
C GLN A 288 -7.46 -4.94 10.78
N GLU A 289 -7.80 -5.74 11.79
CA GLU A 289 -8.86 -6.76 11.68
C GLU A 289 -10.29 -6.18 11.78
N ASP A 290 -10.51 -5.03 11.14
CA ASP A 290 -11.78 -4.28 11.20
C ASP A 290 -12.82 -4.76 10.19
N LEU A 291 -12.38 -5.42 9.12
CA LEU A 291 -13.21 -6.03 8.09
C LEU A 291 -12.82 -7.49 7.91
N PRO A 292 -13.77 -8.42 7.75
CA PRO A 292 -13.41 -9.82 7.56
C PRO A 292 -12.80 -10.10 6.18
N LEU A 293 -11.95 -11.12 6.12
CA LEU A 293 -11.18 -11.46 4.92
C LEU A 293 -12.02 -11.90 3.71
N ASN A 294 -13.28 -12.29 3.90
CA ASN A 294 -14.17 -12.61 2.78
C ASN A 294 -14.60 -11.37 1.99
N VAL A 295 -14.46 -10.18 2.56
CA VAL A 295 -14.76 -8.90 1.90
C VAL A 295 -13.57 -7.97 1.79
N SER A 296 -12.42 -8.32 2.38
CA SER A 296 -11.24 -7.47 2.40
C SER A 296 -9.94 -8.24 2.22
N MET A 297 -8.87 -7.51 2.01
CA MET A 297 -7.50 -8.00 1.90
C MET A 297 -6.62 -7.27 2.94
N GLU A 298 -5.73 -8.02 3.57
CA GLU A 298 -4.77 -7.50 4.51
C GLU A 298 -3.69 -6.67 3.81
N ILE A 299 -3.33 -5.54 4.42
CA ILE A 299 -2.17 -4.75 4.06
C ILE A 299 -1.25 -4.58 5.26
N LEU A 300 0.03 -4.82 5.04
CA LEU A 300 1.09 -4.58 6.02
C LEU A 300 1.74 -3.21 5.78
N GLU A 301 2.22 -2.57 6.83
CA GLU A 301 2.97 -1.34 6.72
C GLU A 301 4.47 -1.60 6.90
N LYS A 302 5.28 -1.29 5.87
CA LYS A 302 6.75 -1.39 5.90
C LYS A 302 7.27 -2.72 6.45
N SER A 303 6.50 -3.79 6.25
CA SER A 303 6.81 -5.14 6.74
C SER A 303 6.42 -6.20 5.71
N ARG A 304 6.81 -7.45 5.91
CA ARG A 304 6.63 -8.52 4.93
C ARG A 304 6.37 -9.85 5.60
N LYS A 305 5.56 -10.68 4.97
CA LYS A 305 5.33 -12.07 5.41
C LYS A 305 6.64 -12.88 5.38
N GLN A 306 6.73 -13.86 6.26
CA GLN A 306 7.91 -14.74 6.38
C GLN A 306 7.91 -15.85 5.35
N GLU A 307 6.73 -16.36 5.00
CA GLU A 307 6.51 -17.52 4.14
C GLU A 307 5.54 -17.19 3.00
N ILE A 308 5.30 -18.16 2.13
CA ILE A 308 4.27 -18.07 1.10
C ILE A 308 2.89 -18.07 1.76
N GLU A 309 2.13 -17.02 1.50
CA GLU A 309 0.74 -16.95 1.94
C GLU A 309 -0.19 -17.64 0.92
N SER A 310 -1.20 -18.34 1.45
CA SER A 310 -2.23 -18.97 0.61
C SER A 310 -3.16 -17.94 0.00
N ARG A 311 -3.43 -16.84 0.73
CA ARG A 311 -4.21 -15.69 0.28
C ARG A 311 -3.29 -14.60 -0.28
N LEU A 312 -3.85 -13.80 -1.19
CA LEU A 312 -3.17 -12.58 -1.63
C LEU A 312 -3.12 -11.59 -0.45
N TRP A 313 -2.01 -10.92 -0.31
CA TRP A 313 -1.78 -9.88 0.68
C TRP A 313 -1.07 -8.69 0.03
N THR A 314 -1.08 -7.57 0.69
CA THR A 314 -0.38 -6.39 0.21
C THR A 314 0.57 -5.85 1.26
N THR A 315 1.55 -5.09 0.83
CA THR A 315 2.35 -4.25 1.73
C THR A 315 2.57 -2.89 1.10
N GLU A 316 2.58 -1.89 1.95
CA GLU A 316 2.95 -0.54 1.55
C GLU A 316 4.36 -0.20 2.02
N GLU A 317 5.10 0.43 1.14
CA GLU A 317 6.44 0.94 1.38
C GLU A 317 6.52 2.39 0.93
N THR A 318 7.45 3.15 1.48
CA THR A 318 7.68 4.52 1.01
C THR A 318 9.07 4.65 0.37
N ILE A 319 9.15 5.58 -0.56
CA ILE A 319 10.41 5.96 -1.22
C ILE A 319 11.39 6.65 -0.26
N SER A 320 10.88 7.16 0.87
CA SER A 320 11.68 7.76 1.93
C SER A 320 11.96 6.79 3.08
N THR A 321 12.91 7.15 3.95
CA THR A 321 13.23 6.37 5.14
C THR A 321 12.27 6.69 6.30
N ASP A 322 11.72 7.88 6.38
CA ASP A 322 11.04 8.39 7.56
C ASP A 322 9.58 8.79 7.31
N SER A 323 9.33 9.67 6.34
CA SER A 323 8.01 10.30 6.13
C SER A 323 7.25 9.69 4.96
N TRP A 324 5.92 9.68 5.05
CA TRP A 324 5.03 9.36 3.92
C TRP A 324 4.83 10.56 3.00
N CYS A 325 4.83 11.78 3.53
CA CYS A 325 4.72 13.02 2.75
C CYS A 325 6.08 13.68 2.54
N PHE A 326 6.13 14.68 1.66
CA PHE A 326 7.34 15.43 1.39
C PHE A 326 7.79 16.25 2.61
N THR A 327 9.09 16.18 2.92
CA THR A 327 9.80 17.08 3.85
C THR A 327 11.09 17.57 3.20
N GLU A 328 11.57 18.76 3.60
CA GLU A 328 12.79 19.36 3.03
C GLU A 328 14.07 18.55 3.34
N ASP A 329 14.06 17.83 4.46
CA ASP A 329 15.18 17.01 4.95
C ASP A 329 15.00 15.50 4.67
N MET A 330 14.11 15.15 3.74
CA MET A 330 13.77 13.76 3.43
C MET A 330 14.96 12.95 2.93
N GLU A 331 15.25 11.84 3.58
CA GLU A 331 16.20 10.84 3.10
C GLU A 331 15.50 9.80 2.21
N LEU A 332 16.09 9.53 1.04
CA LEU A 332 15.51 8.61 0.06
C LEU A 332 16.19 7.23 0.08
N ARG A 333 15.40 6.20 -0.14
CA ARG A 333 15.87 4.82 -0.31
C ARG A 333 16.45 4.59 -1.70
N LYS A 334 17.34 3.61 -1.81
CA LYS A 334 17.90 3.21 -3.10
C LYS A 334 16.91 2.39 -3.91
N SER A 335 16.93 2.57 -5.23
CA SER A 335 16.10 1.77 -6.15
C SER A 335 16.34 0.27 -6.03
N GLU A 336 17.58 -0.15 -5.76
CA GLU A 336 17.96 -1.55 -5.57
C GLU A 336 17.26 -2.19 -4.37
N ASP A 337 17.21 -1.46 -3.25
CA ASP A 337 16.54 -1.93 -2.04
C ASP A 337 15.03 -2.09 -2.29
N LEU A 338 14.40 -1.17 -3.03
CA LEU A 338 12.97 -1.23 -3.39
C LEU A 338 12.65 -2.33 -4.40
N ILE A 339 13.54 -2.59 -5.36
CA ILE A 339 13.42 -3.74 -6.28
C ILE A 339 13.49 -5.05 -5.50
N ASN A 340 14.40 -5.17 -4.55
CA ASN A 340 14.50 -6.35 -3.70
C ASN A 340 13.25 -6.57 -2.83
N VAL A 341 12.65 -5.48 -2.34
CA VAL A 341 11.35 -5.54 -1.66
C VAL A 341 10.26 -6.10 -2.58
N LEU A 342 10.14 -5.57 -3.80
CA LEU A 342 9.16 -6.04 -4.78
C LEU A 342 9.33 -7.53 -5.07
N ILE A 343 10.56 -7.98 -5.32
CA ILE A 343 10.86 -9.38 -5.61
C ILE A 343 10.47 -10.28 -4.43
N ASP A 344 10.86 -9.89 -3.20
CA ASP A 344 10.56 -10.65 -1.99
C ASP A 344 9.04 -10.77 -1.75
N VAL A 345 8.32 -9.66 -1.86
CA VAL A 345 6.86 -9.60 -1.71
C VAL A 345 6.16 -10.52 -2.72
N VAL A 346 6.53 -10.42 -4.00
CA VAL A 346 5.90 -11.20 -5.08
C VAL A 346 6.16 -12.69 -4.92
N SER A 347 7.36 -13.08 -4.47
CA SER A 347 7.71 -14.50 -4.23
C SER A 347 6.87 -15.16 -3.14
N LYS A 348 6.22 -14.37 -2.28
CA LYS A 348 5.38 -14.81 -1.15
C LYS A 348 3.88 -14.57 -1.36
N ASN A 349 3.45 -14.42 -2.61
CA ASN A 349 2.06 -14.14 -3.00
C ASN A 349 1.59 -12.72 -2.66
N GLY A 350 2.49 -11.76 -2.58
CA GLY A 350 2.18 -10.38 -2.22
C GLY A 350 2.07 -9.43 -3.41
N VAL A 351 1.55 -8.23 -3.13
CA VAL A 351 1.50 -7.05 -4.00
C VAL A 351 2.18 -5.89 -3.28
N LEU A 352 3.04 -5.17 -3.98
CA LEU A 352 3.71 -3.99 -3.43
C LEU A 352 2.99 -2.71 -3.84
N MET A 353 2.73 -1.85 -2.86
CA MET A 353 2.34 -0.45 -3.04
C MET A 353 3.49 0.45 -2.62
N LEU A 354 4.02 1.24 -3.54
CA LEU A 354 5.11 2.18 -3.27
C LEU A 354 4.58 3.60 -3.17
N ASN A 355 4.74 4.23 -2.01
CA ASN A 355 4.39 5.62 -1.79
C ASN A 355 5.48 6.54 -2.32
N VAL A 356 5.07 7.61 -2.98
CA VAL A 356 5.88 8.77 -3.34
C VAL A 356 5.37 10.01 -2.62
N SER A 357 6.21 11.02 -2.53
CA SER A 357 5.97 12.18 -1.67
C SER A 357 6.13 13.47 -2.50
N PRO A 358 5.06 13.92 -3.22
CA PRO A 358 5.10 15.15 -3.98
C PRO A 358 5.16 16.39 -3.07
N ARG A 359 5.79 17.45 -3.57
CA ARG A 359 5.78 18.78 -2.95
C ARG A 359 4.39 19.41 -3.02
N SER A 360 4.10 20.34 -2.11
CA SER A 360 2.80 21.04 -2.08
C SER A 360 2.47 21.78 -3.39
N ASP A 361 3.47 22.16 -4.19
CA ASP A 361 3.27 22.77 -5.52
C ASP A 361 2.88 21.77 -6.61
N GLY A 362 2.91 20.46 -6.34
CA GLY A 362 2.54 19.41 -7.29
C GLY A 362 3.70 18.82 -8.08
N ILE A 363 4.93 19.04 -7.65
CA ILE A 363 6.10 18.41 -8.26
C ILE A 363 6.49 17.17 -7.49
N ILE A 364 6.69 16.06 -8.20
CA ILE A 364 7.45 14.92 -7.69
C ILE A 364 8.95 15.27 -7.87
N PRO A 365 9.74 15.37 -6.78
CA PRO A 365 11.17 15.71 -6.88
C PRO A 365 11.94 14.82 -7.84
N GLN A 366 12.95 15.40 -8.50
CA GLN A 366 13.73 14.71 -9.54
C GLN A 366 14.42 13.44 -9.01
N GLU A 367 14.86 13.47 -7.76
CA GLU A 367 15.48 12.34 -7.10
C GLU A 367 14.51 11.16 -6.95
N GLN A 368 13.25 11.43 -6.56
CA GLN A 368 12.19 10.42 -6.48
C GLN A 368 11.84 9.90 -7.89
N GLN A 369 11.76 10.79 -8.90
CA GLN A 369 11.52 10.38 -10.28
C GLN A 369 12.63 9.43 -10.77
N SER A 370 13.88 9.72 -10.44
CA SER A 370 15.04 8.88 -10.83
C SER A 370 14.94 7.47 -10.23
N ILE A 371 14.55 7.36 -8.95
CA ILE A 371 14.33 6.06 -8.30
C ILE A 371 13.23 5.28 -8.99
N LEU A 372 12.10 5.91 -9.29
CA LEU A 372 10.98 5.28 -9.99
C LEU A 372 11.38 4.79 -11.37
N LEU A 373 12.11 5.59 -12.14
CA LEU A 373 12.57 5.23 -13.47
C LEU A 373 13.57 4.07 -13.43
N ASN A 374 14.47 4.03 -12.45
CA ASN A 374 15.39 2.89 -12.27
C ASN A 374 14.63 1.59 -11.97
N ILE A 375 13.55 1.63 -11.16
CA ILE A 375 12.66 0.49 -10.95
C ILE A 375 12.01 0.07 -12.28
N GLY A 376 11.52 1.06 -13.04
CA GLY A 376 10.88 0.83 -14.33
C GLY A 376 11.83 0.22 -15.38
N ASP A 377 13.07 0.68 -15.45
CA ASP A 377 14.08 0.13 -16.37
C ASP A 377 14.40 -1.33 -16.02
N TRP A 378 14.48 -1.68 -14.73
CA TRP A 378 14.64 -3.07 -14.31
C TRP A 378 13.42 -3.91 -14.68
N LEU A 379 12.20 -3.42 -14.43
CA LEU A 379 10.95 -4.11 -14.74
C LEU A 379 10.70 -4.25 -16.24
N LYS A 380 11.17 -3.31 -17.06
CA LYS A 380 11.08 -3.40 -18.52
C LYS A 380 11.84 -4.63 -19.06
N ILE A 381 12.92 -5.03 -18.42
CA ILE A 381 13.72 -6.19 -18.79
C ILE A 381 13.17 -7.45 -18.12
N ASN A 382 12.92 -7.38 -16.80
CA ASN A 382 12.68 -8.55 -15.95
C ASN A 382 11.20 -8.76 -15.57
N GLY A 383 10.29 -7.93 -16.07
CA GLY A 383 8.89 -7.93 -15.64
C GLY A 383 8.14 -9.24 -15.91
N GLU A 384 8.60 -10.10 -16.84
CA GLU A 384 7.99 -11.40 -17.05
C GLU A 384 8.12 -12.33 -15.82
N ALA A 385 9.14 -12.11 -14.99
CA ALA A 385 9.36 -12.82 -13.74
C ALA A 385 8.56 -12.26 -12.55
N ILE A 386 7.86 -11.14 -12.76
CA ILE A 386 7.06 -10.42 -11.74
C ILE A 386 5.59 -10.49 -12.10
N TYR A 387 5.18 -9.89 -13.24
CA TYR A 387 3.77 -9.76 -13.62
C TYR A 387 3.15 -11.08 -14.07
N GLY A 388 1.95 -11.37 -13.56
CA GLY A 388 1.22 -12.58 -13.88
C GLY A 388 1.87 -13.85 -13.36
N THR A 389 2.80 -13.74 -12.41
CA THR A 389 3.44 -14.90 -11.77
C THR A 389 2.71 -15.30 -10.48
N ARG A 390 3.04 -16.51 -10.02
CA ARG A 390 2.63 -17.05 -8.73
C ARG A 390 3.86 -17.51 -7.95
N PRO A 391 3.79 -17.68 -6.63
CA PRO A 391 4.89 -18.29 -5.87
C PRO A 391 5.20 -19.69 -6.42
N TRP A 392 6.46 -20.05 -6.36
CA TRP A 392 6.85 -21.45 -6.56
C TRP A 392 6.54 -22.23 -5.27
N TYR A 393 6.94 -23.51 -5.16
CA TYR A 393 6.68 -24.30 -3.94
C TYR A 393 7.50 -23.84 -2.70
N VAL A 394 8.52 -22.98 -2.91
CA VAL A 394 9.26 -22.24 -1.88
C VAL A 394 9.42 -20.79 -2.37
N PHE A 395 9.41 -19.82 -1.46
CA PHE A 395 9.59 -18.43 -1.84
C PHE A 395 11.04 -18.09 -2.22
N GLY A 396 12.00 -18.81 -1.64
CA GLY A 396 13.42 -18.51 -1.88
C GLY A 396 14.38 -19.34 -1.05
N GLU A 397 15.65 -18.98 -1.15
CA GLU A 397 16.77 -19.51 -0.36
C GLU A 397 17.86 -18.43 -0.26
N GLY A 398 18.77 -18.58 0.70
CA GLY A 398 19.89 -17.67 0.86
C GLY A 398 20.33 -17.54 2.32
N PRO A 399 21.40 -16.77 2.56
CA PRO A 399 21.96 -16.59 3.90
C PRO A 399 21.21 -15.56 4.75
N THR A 400 20.46 -14.62 4.14
CA THR A 400 19.85 -13.49 4.86
C THR A 400 18.54 -13.91 5.51
N SER A 401 18.47 -13.77 6.85
CA SER A 401 17.25 -13.94 7.63
C SER A 401 16.46 -12.62 7.68
N GLN A 402 15.15 -12.69 7.51
CA GLN A 402 14.27 -11.54 7.65
C GLN A 402 13.84 -11.34 9.10
N PRO A 403 13.60 -10.09 9.55
CA PRO A 403 12.95 -9.80 10.82
C PRO A 403 11.56 -10.47 10.87
N VAL A 404 11.14 -10.82 12.08
CA VAL A 404 9.79 -11.36 12.35
C VAL A 404 8.93 -10.24 12.92
N GLY A 405 7.66 -10.18 12.53
CA GLY A 405 6.66 -9.23 13.05
C GLY A 405 6.27 -8.15 12.04
N ASP A 406 5.39 -7.28 12.50
CA ASP A 406 4.70 -6.27 11.73
C ASP A 406 5.39 -4.90 11.78
N PHE A 407 4.61 -3.82 11.69
CA PHE A 407 5.05 -2.43 11.68
C PHE A 407 6.07 -2.08 12.77
N GLU A 408 5.98 -2.65 13.96
CA GLU A 408 6.92 -2.39 15.06
C GLU A 408 8.38 -2.70 14.67
N ASN A 409 8.59 -3.61 13.73
CA ASN A 409 9.89 -4.01 13.21
C ASN A 409 10.27 -3.36 11.88
N HIS A 410 9.53 -2.35 11.40
CA HIS A 410 9.77 -1.72 10.10
C HIS A 410 11.21 -1.20 9.94
N LYS A 411 11.82 -0.68 11.01
CA LYS A 411 13.23 -0.21 10.98
C LYS A 411 14.21 -1.35 10.73
N GLU A 412 13.93 -2.55 11.23
CA GLU A 412 14.76 -3.73 10.98
C GLU A 412 14.59 -4.22 9.54
N PHE A 413 13.38 -4.17 8.97
CA PHE A 413 13.15 -4.46 7.56
C PHE A 413 13.89 -3.49 6.63
N MET A 414 13.96 -2.20 6.96
CA MET A 414 14.73 -1.22 6.19
C MET A 414 16.24 -1.42 6.25
N LYS A 415 16.76 -2.01 7.33
CA LYS A 415 18.20 -2.32 7.48
C LYS A 415 18.63 -3.58 6.73
N LEU A 416 17.70 -4.39 6.24
CA LEU A 416 18.01 -5.61 5.51
C LEU A 416 18.92 -5.34 4.32
N LYS A 417 20.01 -6.10 4.23
CA LYS A 417 20.92 -6.09 3.10
C LYS A 417 21.01 -7.50 2.55
N TYR A 418 20.47 -7.66 1.37
CA TYR A 418 20.57 -8.90 0.63
C TYR A 418 21.90 -9.00 -0.12
N THR A 419 22.28 -10.23 -0.44
CA THR A 419 23.45 -10.57 -1.23
C THR A 419 23.04 -11.23 -2.55
N ALA A 420 23.96 -11.43 -3.44
CA ALA A 420 23.74 -12.19 -4.67
C ALA A 420 23.46 -13.70 -4.42
N ASP A 421 23.72 -14.18 -3.21
CA ASP A 421 23.43 -15.58 -2.83
C ASP A 421 22.01 -15.74 -2.23
N ASP A 422 21.29 -14.61 -2.00
CA ASP A 422 19.87 -14.62 -1.68
C ASP A 422 19.05 -14.71 -2.97
N VAL A 423 18.20 -15.72 -3.05
CA VAL A 423 17.39 -16.02 -4.25
C VAL A 423 15.91 -16.04 -3.88
N ARG A 424 15.07 -15.51 -4.75
CA ARG A 424 13.62 -15.62 -4.68
C ARG A 424 13.08 -16.34 -5.91
N TYR A 425 11.97 -17.04 -5.73
CA TYR A 425 11.38 -17.86 -6.79
C TYR A 425 9.96 -17.40 -7.11
N THR A 426 9.69 -17.26 -8.41
CA THR A 426 8.34 -17.11 -8.95
C THR A 426 8.12 -18.11 -10.07
N THR A 427 6.86 -18.32 -10.47
CA THR A 427 6.55 -19.26 -11.56
C THR A 427 5.43 -18.72 -12.45
N LYS A 428 5.50 -19.07 -13.74
CA LYS A 428 4.45 -18.80 -14.72
C LYS A 428 4.32 -19.99 -15.67
N GLY A 429 3.20 -20.70 -15.57
CA GLY A 429 3.04 -21.96 -16.31
C GLY A 429 4.08 -22.99 -15.89
N LYS A 430 4.89 -23.45 -16.84
CA LYS A 430 5.98 -24.40 -16.61
C LYS A 430 7.35 -23.75 -16.40
N THR A 431 7.43 -22.43 -16.39
CA THR A 431 8.67 -21.69 -16.21
C THR A 431 8.83 -21.30 -14.72
N VAL A 432 10.01 -21.56 -14.18
CA VAL A 432 10.44 -21.08 -12.87
C VAL A 432 11.46 -19.95 -13.07
N TYR A 433 11.29 -18.86 -12.35
CA TYR A 433 12.25 -17.75 -12.33
C TYR A 433 12.99 -17.79 -10.99
N ALA A 434 14.32 -17.91 -11.06
CA ALA A 434 15.20 -17.76 -9.90
C ALA A 434 15.82 -16.37 -9.97
N ILE A 435 15.47 -15.52 -9.01
CA ILE A 435 15.82 -14.11 -8.99
C ILE A 435 16.82 -13.87 -7.85
N THR A 436 18.06 -13.50 -8.19
CA THR A 436 19.09 -13.16 -7.18
C THR A 436 18.85 -11.74 -6.67
N LEU A 437 19.00 -11.51 -5.37
CA LEU A 437 18.80 -10.18 -4.77
C LEU A 437 20.07 -9.30 -4.77
N GLY A 438 20.94 -9.56 -5.70
CA GLY A 438 22.16 -8.84 -6.04
C GLY A 438 22.75 -9.40 -7.32
N VAL A 439 23.85 -8.83 -7.79
CA VAL A 439 24.55 -9.27 -9.02
C VAL A 439 25.64 -10.28 -8.65
N PRO A 440 25.49 -11.57 -8.99
CA PRO A 440 26.54 -12.54 -8.79
C PRO A 440 27.75 -12.26 -9.69
N GLU A 441 28.93 -12.62 -9.20
CA GLU A 441 30.17 -12.50 -9.98
C GLU A 441 30.12 -13.34 -11.26
N ALA A 442 30.50 -12.74 -12.39
CA ALA A 442 30.54 -13.43 -13.68
C ALA A 442 31.53 -14.61 -13.63
N GLY A 443 31.13 -15.75 -14.17
CA GLY A 443 31.90 -16.99 -14.14
C GLY A 443 31.75 -17.82 -12.83
N LYS A 444 31.16 -17.24 -11.76
CA LYS A 444 30.81 -18.00 -10.54
C LYS A 444 29.81 -19.10 -10.90
N THR A 445 29.93 -20.26 -10.26
CA THR A 445 28.89 -21.30 -10.29
C THR A 445 27.97 -21.08 -9.11
N MET A 446 26.69 -20.81 -9.39
CA MET A 446 25.62 -20.78 -8.40
C MET A 446 24.91 -22.11 -8.32
N THR A 447 24.43 -22.48 -7.13
CA THR A 447 23.65 -23.71 -6.92
C THR A 447 22.30 -23.36 -6.31
N PHE A 448 21.23 -23.53 -7.08
CA PHE A 448 19.85 -23.39 -6.62
C PHE A 448 19.43 -24.69 -5.91
N LYS A 449 19.63 -24.73 -4.59
CA LYS A 449 19.44 -25.93 -3.76
C LYS A 449 18.00 -26.42 -3.71
N SER A 450 17.04 -25.52 -3.89
CA SER A 450 15.62 -25.84 -3.88
C SER A 450 15.24 -26.82 -5.02
N PHE A 451 15.98 -26.87 -6.11
CA PHE A 451 15.76 -27.85 -7.19
C PHE A 451 16.09 -29.30 -6.78
N LYS A 452 16.88 -29.52 -5.74
CA LYS A 452 17.19 -30.86 -5.22
C LYS A 452 15.94 -31.68 -4.91
N LYS A 453 14.94 -31.07 -4.25
CA LYS A 453 13.67 -31.72 -3.90
C LYS A 453 12.79 -32.03 -5.09
N LYS A 454 12.98 -31.37 -6.21
CA LYS A 454 12.18 -31.48 -7.44
C LYS A 454 12.87 -32.23 -8.56
N ILE A 455 14.08 -32.74 -8.34
CA ILE A 455 14.94 -33.35 -9.36
C ILE A 455 14.23 -34.48 -10.18
N LYS A 456 13.31 -35.22 -9.54
CA LYS A 456 12.55 -36.30 -10.18
C LYS A 456 11.25 -35.82 -10.85
N ALA A 457 10.76 -34.65 -10.52
CA ALA A 457 9.46 -34.15 -10.96
C ALA A 457 9.56 -33.05 -12.04
N LEU A 458 10.72 -32.41 -12.17
CA LEU A 458 10.95 -31.34 -13.13
C LEU A 458 11.98 -31.81 -14.15
N LYS A 459 11.58 -31.84 -15.44
CA LYS A 459 12.51 -32.00 -16.55
C LYS A 459 12.86 -30.61 -17.04
N ILE A 460 14.03 -30.09 -16.66
CA ILE A 460 14.54 -28.82 -17.14
C ILE A 460 14.97 -28.97 -18.59
N GLU A 461 14.49 -28.10 -19.46
CA GLU A 461 14.80 -28.07 -20.88
C GLU A 461 15.85 -27.02 -21.20
N ASN A 462 15.74 -25.86 -20.57
CA ASN A 462 16.62 -24.73 -20.83
C ASN A 462 16.80 -23.86 -19.60
N VAL A 463 17.98 -23.23 -19.51
CA VAL A 463 18.26 -22.16 -18.53
C VAL A 463 18.88 -20.98 -19.26
N SER A 464 18.31 -19.81 -19.06
CA SER A 464 18.80 -18.55 -19.64
C SER A 464 18.78 -17.44 -18.60
N VAL A 465 19.42 -16.32 -18.89
CA VAL A 465 19.30 -15.09 -18.08
C VAL A 465 18.50 -14.08 -18.88
N ILE A 466 17.46 -13.54 -18.27
CA ILE A 466 16.62 -12.52 -18.92
C ILE A 466 17.48 -11.29 -19.26
N GLY A 467 17.28 -10.76 -20.46
CA GLY A 467 18.06 -9.61 -20.96
C GLY A 467 19.48 -9.94 -21.43
N SER A 468 19.85 -11.24 -21.47
CA SER A 468 21.13 -11.69 -21.98
C SER A 468 20.95 -12.67 -23.12
N ASN A 469 21.77 -12.53 -24.16
CA ASN A 469 21.86 -13.51 -25.28
C ASN A 469 22.97 -14.55 -25.07
N GLN A 470 23.64 -14.54 -23.91
CA GLN A 470 24.73 -15.46 -23.62
C GLN A 470 24.19 -16.84 -23.25
N LEU A 471 24.91 -17.89 -23.68
CA LEU A 471 24.64 -19.26 -23.22
C LEU A 471 24.92 -19.34 -21.70
N VAL A 472 24.02 -19.97 -21.00
CA VAL A 472 24.14 -20.25 -19.56
C VAL A 472 24.40 -21.75 -19.39
N PRO A 473 25.68 -22.16 -19.18
CA PRO A 473 25.98 -23.55 -18.86
C PRO A 473 25.30 -23.94 -17.54
N TRP A 474 24.59 -25.09 -17.57
CA TRP A 474 23.88 -25.58 -16.38
C TRP A 474 23.95 -27.09 -16.27
N GLU A 475 23.81 -27.59 -15.05
CA GLU A 475 23.75 -29.02 -14.76
C GLU A 475 22.82 -29.24 -13.55
N LEU A 476 21.97 -30.25 -13.64
CA LEU A 476 21.12 -30.71 -12.54
C LEU A 476 21.83 -31.79 -11.75
N THR A 477 22.29 -31.44 -10.54
CA THR A 477 23.05 -32.35 -9.66
C THR A 477 22.22 -32.77 -8.44
N LYS A 478 22.74 -33.68 -7.65
CA LYS A 478 22.11 -34.08 -6.37
C LYS A 478 22.07 -32.97 -5.33
N GLU A 479 22.88 -31.91 -5.46
CA GLU A 479 22.88 -30.71 -4.62
C GLU A 479 21.88 -29.67 -5.05
N GLY A 480 21.41 -29.69 -6.32
CA GLY A 480 20.49 -28.73 -6.91
C GLY A 480 20.82 -28.42 -8.37
N LEU A 481 20.23 -27.38 -8.90
CA LEU A 481 20.53 -26.86 -10.24
C LEU A 481 21.76 -25.93 -10.15
N GLN A 482 22.85 -26.36 -10.79
CA GLN A 482 24.05 -25.55 -10.91
C GLN A 482 24.01 -24.73 -12.21
N VAL A 483 24.33 -23.46 -12.13
CA VAL A 483 24.37 -22.56 -13.28
C VAL A 483 25.64 -21.74 -13.25
N LYS A 484 26.28 -21.54 -14.40
CA LYS A 484 27.44 -20.66 -14.53
C LYS A 484 26.95 -19.27 -14.89
N VAL A 485 27.22 -18.28 -14.04
CA VAL A 485 26.78 -16.90 -14.21
C VAL A 485 27.42 -16.29 -15.46
N PRO A 486 26.66 -15.82 -16.47
CA PRO A 486 27.24 -15.11 -17.62
C PRO A 486 27.67 -13.69 -17.24
N ILE A 487 28.33 -13.00 -18.15
CA ILE A 487 28.56 -11.56 -17.99
C ILE A 487 27.22 -10.86 -18.21
N VAL A 488 26.73 -10.15 -17.21
CA VAL A 488 25.48 -9.36 -17.28
C VAL A 488 25.78 -7.89 -17.06
N GLN A 489 25.01 -7.04 -17.73
CA GLN A 489 25.06 -5.61 -17.50
C GLN A 489 23.97 -5.23 -16.50
N GLY A 490 24.28 -4.33 -15.58
CA GLY A 490 23.35 -3.82 -14.58
C GLY A 490 23.86 -4.02 -13.14
N ASN A 491 23.27 -3.26 -12.22
CA ASN A 491 23.67 -3.24 -10.81
C ASN A 491 22.62 -3.87 -9.87
N ASN A 492 21.55 -4.44 -10.45
CA ASN A 492 20.40 -4.92 -9.69
C ASN A 492 20.26 -6.44 -9.83
N ALA A 493 19.24 -6.99 -9.19
CA ALA A 493 18.82 -8.38 -9.25
C ALA A 493 18.85 -8.97 -10.66
N ILE A 494 19.36 -10.22 -10.80
CA ILE A 494 19.42 -10.95 -12.05
C ILE A 494 18.36 -12.06 -12.03
N VAL A 495 17.74 -12.30 -13.18
CA VAL A 495 16.71 -13.32 -13.33
C VAL A 495 17.20 -14.48 -14.20
N PHE A 496 17.30 -15.65 -13.60
CA PHE A 496 17.48 -16.92 -14.33
C PHE A 496 16.11 -17.48 -14.67
N LYS A 497 15.84 -17.65 -15.96
CA LYS A 497 14.64 -18.27 -16.50
C LYS A 497 14.91 -19.75 -16.71
N ILE A 498 14.14 -20.59 -16.03
CA ILE A 498 14.29 -22.06 -16.02
C ILE A 498 13.03 -22.65 -16.64
N GLU A 499 13.14 -23.10 -17.88
CA GLU A 499 12.04 -23.67 -18.64
C GLU A 499 11.97 -25.17 -18.37
N CYS A 500 10.78 -25.65 -17.98
CA CYS A 500 10.53 -27.04 -17.60
C CYS A 500 9.42 -27.65 -18.47
N ASN A 501 9.41 -28.99 -18.54
CA ASN A 501 8.37 -29.78 -19.26
C ASN A 501 7.23 -30.20 -18.32
#